data_f623c62396b5d3c66e1500e3ad7f34f8
#
_entry.id   f623c62396b5d3c66e1500e3ad7f34f8
#
_cell.length_a   1.000
_cell.length_b   1.000
_cell.length_c   1.000
_cell.angle_alpha   90.00
_cell.angle_beta   90.00
_cell.angle_gamma   90.00
#
_symmetry.space_group_name_H-M   'P 1'
#
loop_
_entity.id
_entity.type
_entity.pdbx_description
1 polymer ?
#
loop_
_entity_poly.entity_id
_entity_poly.type
_entity_poly.pdbx_seq_one_letter_code
_entity_poly.pdbx_strand_id
1 'polypeptide(L)'
;MIWYRRNAAVTTIVDGAASSATAAGSMAGNVAETVVSGAGTVASSVLQPLGFDPLRWLQGGTDADEIDDAERLWVAVDGMGGDHAPGPILEGCLDAIDRLPLKIRFVGEIDRVMAAATSLGLREALESARAAGHLDLVASGPSIGMDDEATAVRRKRDASINVAMDLVKKGEAEAVYSAGNSGAVMASAIFRLGRLKGIDRPAIGALFPTKDPGKPVLVLDVGANMDCKPTYLHQFALLGNIYSRDVLQVKRPRIGLLNIGEEECKGNDLSLKTHELLRDESRLHFAGNCEGRDVLSGDFDVVVCDGFTGNVLLKFLESVGSVLLGVLRAELPRGRRGKVGSAFLRSNLKRIKKRLDHAEHGGALLLGVNGISVIGHGSSKALSVVSALRIAHSAASHGVMEDLATLQQGCD
;
A
#
# COMPACT_ATOMS: atom_id res chain seq x y z
N MET A 1 -21.38 21.02 26.18
CA MET A 1 -21.85 22.38 25.83
C MET A 1 -20.69 23.38 25.75
N ILE A 2 -19.56 23.01 25.06
CA ILE A 2 -18.34 23.89 24.89
C ILE A 2 -17.78 23.69 23.47
N TRP A 3 -18.62 23.67 22.43
CA TRP A 3 -18.17 23.50 21.04
C TRP A 3 -18.74 24.53 20.06
N TYR A 4 -19.20 25.68 20.52
CA TYR A 4 -19.90 26.63 19.65
C TYR A 4 -19.41 28.08 19.72
N ARG A 5 -18.13 28.34 20.03
CA ARG A 5 -17.58 29.72 20.04
C ARG A 5 -16.18 29.83 19.45
N ARG A 6 -15.99 29.48 18.17
CA ARG A 6 -14.76 29.83 17.40
C ARG A 6 -14.93 29.95 15.88
N ASN A 7 -16.09 30.32 15.37
CA ASN A 7 -16.29 30.53 13.93
C ASN A 7 -16.79 31.95 13.56
N ALA A 8 -16.39 32.97 14.30
CA ALA A 8 -16.77 34.34 13.94
C ALA A 8 -15.67 35.14 13.18
N ALA A 9 -14.51 34.57 12.94
CA ALA A 9 -13.38 35.28 12.31
C ALA A 9 -13.18 34.97 10.78
N VAL A 10 -13.90 34.03 10.20
CA VAL A 10 -13.73 33.65 8.79
C VAL A 10 -14.73 34.36 7.86
N THR A 11 -15.81 34.91 8.40
CA THR A 11 -16.86 35.56 7.60
C THR A 11 -16.51 36.99 7.15
N THR A 12 -15.53 37.63 7.78
CA THR A 12 -15.21 39.06 7.49
C THR A 12 -14.20 39.26 6.35
N ILE A 13 -13.54 38.21 5.84
CA ILE A 13 -12.54 38.31 4.76
C ILE A 13 -13.19 38.13 3.37
N VAL A 14 -14.40 37.57 3.27
CA VAL A 14 -15.05 37.32 1.98
C VAL A 14 -15.89 38.50 1.49
N ASP A 15 -16.37 39.36 2.39
CA ASP A 15 -17.21 40.52 2.00
C ASP A 15 -16.41 41.76 1.56
N GLY A 16 -15.10 41.83 1.81
CA GLY A 16 -14.24 42.92 1.38
C GLY A 16 -13.82 42.91 -0.09
N ALA A 17 -13.97 41.80 -0.79
CA ALA A 17 -13.53 41.65 -2.17
C ALA A 17 -14.62 41.91 -3.22
N ALA A 18 -15.86 42.15 -2.82
CA ALA A 18 -16.99 42.29 -3.73
C ALA A 18 -17.33 43.75 -4.08
N SER A 19 -16.72 44.74 -3.45
CA SER A 19 -17.07 46.19 -3.69
C SER A 19 -16.11 46.96 -4.61
N SER A 20 -15.02 46.32 -5.12
CA SER A 20 -14.04 46.99 -6.00
C SER A 20 -14.09 46.59 -7.49
N ALA A 21 -15.10 45.84 -7.90
CA ALA A 21 -15.20 45.31 -9.26
C ALA A 21 -16.10 46.11 -10.23
N THR A 22 -16.54 47.33 -9.86
CA THR A 22 -17.50 48.11 -10.69
C THR A 22 -16.90 49.34 -11.40
N ALA A 23 -15.58 49.53 -11.38
CA ALA A 23 -14.94 50.73 -11.96
C ALA A 23 -13.81 50.44 -12.97
N ALA A 24 -13.79 49.32 -13.68
CA ALA A 24 -12.78 49.06 -14.70
C ALA A 24 -13.36 48.36 -15.95
N GLY A 25 -14.35 48.95 -16.54
CA GLY A 25 -14.83 48.60 -17.86
C GLY A 25 -14.31 49.57 -18.90
N SER A 26 -13.07 49.45 -19.37
CA SER A 26 -12.60 50.11 -20.63
C SER A 26 -11.10 50.01 -20.91
N MET A 27 -10.36 49.00 -20.41
CA MET A 27 -8.96 48.75 -20.84
C MET A 27 -8.65 47.24 -20.87
N ALA A 28 -9.49 46.47 -21.50
CA ALA A 28 -9.36 45.00 -21.48
C ALA A 28 -8.79 44.42 -22.82
N GLY A 29 -7.91 45.13 -23.49
CA GLY A 29 -7.33 44.69 -24.77
C GLY A 29 -5.87 44.19 -24.71
N ASN A 30 -5.04 44.72 -23.83
CA ASN A 30 -3.58 44.46 -23.88
C ASN A 30 -2.95 43.94 -22.59
N VAL A 31 -3.71 43.56 -21.58
CA VAL A 31 -3.17 43.06 -20.31
C VAL A 31 -3.26 41.53 -20.21
N ALA A 32 -4.08 40.89 -21.02
CA ALA A 32 -4.30 39.44 -20.97
C ALA A 32 -3.08 38.62 -21.44
N GLU A 33 -2.29 39.08 -22.40
CA GLU A 33 -1.11 38.35 -22.89
C GLU A 33 0.10 38.45 -21.95
N THR A 34 0.27 39.57 -21.25
CA THR A 34 1.41 39.78 -20.35
C THR A 34 1.21 39.09 -18.98
N VAL A 35 -0.04 38.90 -18.52
CA VAL A 35 -0.33 38.20 -17.25
C VAL A 35 -0.23 36.69 -17.41
N VAL A 36 -0.50 36.15 -18.59
CA VAL A 36 -0.36 34.70 -18.84
C VAL A 36 1.10 34.26 -18.90
N SER A 37 2.00 35.12 -19.45
CA SER A 37 3.44 34.81 -19.48
C SER A 37 4.13 35.01 -18.12
N GLY A 38 3.69 35.95 -17.30
CA GLY A 38 4.22 36.20 -15.97
C GLY A 38 3.75 35.18 -14.92
N ALA A 39 2.52 34.70 -15.03
CA ALA A 39 1.97 33.69 -14.11
C ALA A 39 2.58 32.29 -14.34
N GLY A 40 3.01 31.99 -15.57
CA GLY A 40 3.69 30.75 -15.91
C GLY A 40 5.07 30.62 -15.25
N THR A 41 5.81 31.72 -15.14
CA THR A 41 7.19 31.72 -14.61
C THR A 41 7.22 31.84 -13.08
N VAL A 42 6.26 32.52 -12.46
CA VAL A 42 6.18 32.63 -11.00
C VAL A 42 5.56 31.35 -10.38
N ALA A 43 4.64 30.68 -11.07
CA ALA A 43 4.08 29.42 -10.61
C ALA A 43 5.09 28.26 -10.64
N SER A 44 6.08 28.29 -11.55
CA SER A 44 7.11 27.25 -11.61
C SER A 44 8.23 27.42 -10.57
N SER A 45 8.45 28.63 -10.04
CA SER A 45 9.49 28.89 -9.02
C SER A 45 8.99 28.80 -7.57
N VAL A 46 7.66 28.88 -7.34
CA VAL A 46 7.06 28.74 -6.00
C VAL A 46 6.59 27.31 -5.71
N LEU A 47 6.57 26.43 -6.72
CA LEU A 47 6.18 25.02 -6.63
C LEU A 47 7.35 24.07 -6.96
N GLN A 48 8.60 24.46 -6.63
CA GLN A 48 9.61 23.42 -6.46
C GLN A 48 9.27 22.66 -5.17
N PRO A 49 8.80 21.40 -5.23
CA PRO A 49 8.61 20.61 -4.04
C PRO A 49 9.99 20.38 -3.43
N LEU A 50 10.11 20.72 -2.15
CA LEU A 50 11.13 20.17 -1.28
C LEU A 50 11.22 18.65 -1.61
N GLY A 51 12.37 18.27 -2.17
CA GLY A 51 12.54 16.97 -2.80
C GLY A 51 12.48 15.83 -1.82
N PHE A 52 11.38 15.21 -1.79
CA PHE A 52 11.18 13.78 -1.57
C PHE A 52 9.70 13.50 -1.85
N ASP A 53 9.40 12.96 -3.01
CA ASP A 53 8.10 12.35 -3.30
C ASP A 53 8.29 10.84 -3.12
N PRO A 54 7.85 10.24 -2.00
CA PRO A 54 7.97 8.78 -1.78
C PRO A 54 6.98 8.01 -2.64
N LEU A 55 6.02 8.70 -3.23
CA LEU A 55 5.30 8.17 -4.37
C LEU A 55 6.17 8.22 -5.64
N ARG A 56 7.29 8.95 -5.65
CA ARG A 56 8.21 8.98 -6.79
C ARG A 56 8.98 7.67 -6.93
N TRP A 57 9.35 7.00 -5.84
CA TRP A 57 9.83 5.63 -5.92
C TRP A 57 8.69 4.64 -6.20
N LEU A 58 7.46 4.94 -5.76
CA LEU A 58 6.23 4.25 -6.22
C LEU A 58 5.85 4.67 -7.67
N GLN A 59 6.31 5.82 -8.15
CA GLN A 59 6.05 6.37 -9.49
C GLN A 59 7.28 6.29 -10.40
N GLY A 60 8.38 5.68 -9.95
CA GLY A 60 9.59 5.46 -10.73
C GLY A 60 9.25 4.70 -12.03
N GLY A 61 8.66 5.40 -12.98
CA GLY A 61 8.56 5.00 -14.35
C GLY A 61 9.91 5.35 -14.98
N THR A 62 10.80 4.39 -15.07
CA THR A 62 11.68 4.34 -16.23
C THR A 62 10.77 4.18 -17.42
N ASP A 63 10.94 4.95 -18.49
CA ASP A 63 10.28 4.69 -19.75
C ASP A 63 10.57 3.23 -20.12
N ALA A 64 9.56 2.49 -20.58
CA ALA A 64 9.66 1.04 -20.82
C ALA A 64 10.83 0.65 -21.75
N ASP A 65 11.32 1.60 -22.53
CA ASP A 65 12.42 1.42 -23.48
C ASP A 65 13.83 1.38 -22.82
N GLU A 66 13.95 1.68 -21.51
CA GLU A 66 15.24 1.69 -20.78
C GLU A 66 15.36 0.58 -19.72
N ILE A 67 14.35 -0.31 -19.56
CA ILE A 67 14.41 -1.38 -18.55
C ILE A 67 15.32 -2.51 -19.08
N ASP A 68 16.47 -2.69 -18.43
CA ASP A 68 17.36 -3.82 -18.73
C ASP A 68 16.67 -5.15 -18.39
N ASP A 69 16.60 -6.05 -19.36
CA ASP A 69 15.97 -7.36 -19.20
C ASP A 69 16.69 -8.26 -18.17
N ALA A 70 17.98 -7.99 -17.94
CA ALA A 70 18.79 -8.69 -16.93
C ALA A 70 18.43 -8.30 -15.49
N GLU A 71 17.86 -7.10 -15.29
CA GLU A 71 17.43 -6.61 -13.97
C GLU A 71 16.01 -7.02 -13.60
N ARG A 72 15.27 -7.67 -14.53
CA ARG A 72 13.88 -8.07 -14.30
C ARG A 72 13.81 -9.26 -13.36
N LEU A 73 13.09 -9.07 -12.23
CA LEU A 73 12.82 -10.11 -11.23
C LEU A 73 11.54 -10.88 -11.55
N TRP A 74 11.52 -12.17 -11.28
CA TRP A 74 10.32 -12.99 -11.41
C TRP A 74 9.39 -12.82 -10.20
N VAL A 75 8.11 -12.54 -10.45
CA VAL A 75 7.07 -12.51 -9.43
C VAL A 75 6.02 -13.57 -9.77
N ALA A 76 5.78 -14.47 -8.83
CA ALA A 76 4.69 -15.44 -8.93
C ALA A 76 3.36 -14.76 -8.59
N VAL A 77 2.36 -14.88 -9.45
CA VAL A 77 1.05 -14.25 -9.26
C VAL A 77 -0.01 -15.33 -9.19
N ASP A 78 -0.74 -15.37 -8.08
CA ASP A 78 -1.97 -16.13 -7.94
C ASP A 78 -3.06 -15.50 -8.82
N GLY A 79 -3.11 -15.92 -10.08
CA GLY A 79 -4.03 -15.38 -11.08
C GLY A 79 -5.51 -15.72 -10.84
N MET A 80 -5.79 -16.63 -9.90
CA MET A 80 -7.15 -17.05 -9.56
C MET A 80 -7.64 -16.49 -8.23
N GLY A 81 -6.80 -15.72 -7.52
CA GLY A 81 -7.14 -15.06 -6.26
C GLY A 81 -7.89 -13.76 -6.47
N GLY A 82 -9.03 -13.58 -5.79
CA GLY A 82 -9.85 -12.36 -5.81
C GLY A 82 -11.24 -12.56 -6.40
N ASP A 83 -12.13 -11.59 -6.11
CA ASP A 83 -13.56 -11.63 -6.43
C ASP A 83 -13.84 -11.67 -7.95
N HIS A 84 -12.92 -11.10 -8.73
CA HIS A 84 -13.07 -10.93 -10.18
C HIS A 84 -11.96 -11.61 -10.99
N ALA A 85 -11.19 -12.50 -10.36
CA ALA A 85 -10.11 -13.23 -11.03
C ALA A 85 -10.63 -14.13 -12.18
N PRO A 86 -9.84 -14.34 -13.23
CA PRO A 86 -8.47 -13.87 -13.44
C PRO A 86 -8.34 -12.53 -14.17
N GLY A 87 -9.41 -11.95 -14.70
CA GLY A 87 -9.38 -10.81 -15.63
C GLY A 87 -8.58 -9.61 -15.13
N PRO A 88 -9.00 -8.91 -14.05
CA PRO A 88 -8.28 -7.74 -13.54
C PRO A 88 -6.87 -8.05 -13.06
N ILE A 89 -6.60 -9.28 -12.63
CA ILE A 89 -5.27 -9.71 -12.23
C ILE A 89 -4.36 -9.79 -13.46
N LEU A 90 -4.84 -10.41 -14.53
CA LEU A 90 -4.09 -10.50 -15.79
C LEU A 90 -3.82 -9.12 -16.40
N GLU A 91 -4.85 -8.27 -16.47
CA GLU A 91 -4.71 -6.89 -16.96
C GLU A 91 -3.63 -6.13 -16.18
N GLY A 92 -3.66 -6.20 -14.85
CA GLY A 92 -2.68 -5.54 -13.98
C GLY A 92 -1.27 -6.12 -14.11
N CYS A 93 -1.13 -7.42 -14.38
CA CYS A 93 0.17 -8.04 -14.65
C CYS A 93 0.78 -7.56 -15.97
N LEU A 94 -0.01 -7.47 -17.03
CA LEU A 94 0.44 -6.95 -18.32
C LEU A 94 0.84 -5.48 -18.21
N ASP A 95 0.01 -4.66 -17.55
CA ASP A 95 0.34 -3.26 -17.23
C ASP A 95 1.63 -3.11 -16.40
N ALA A 96 1.89 -4.04 -15.49
CA ALA A 96 3.08 -4.01 -14.62
C ALA A 96 4.36 -4.35 -15.39
N ILE A 97 4.32 -5.32 -16.30
CA ILE A 97 5.46 -5.70 -17.16
C ILE A 97 5.95 -4.50 -17.97
N ASP A 98 5.02 -3.65 -18.45
CA ASP A 98 5.36 -2.47 -19.24
C ASP A 98 5.93 -1.32 -18.40
N ARG A 99 5.75 -1.34 -17.07
CA ARG A 99 6.07 -0.19 -16.19
C ARG A 99 7.14 -0.50 -15.15
N LEU A 100 7.44 -1.76 -14.91
CA LEU A 100 8.31 -2.19 -13.83
C LEU A 100 9.32 -3.22 -14.34
N PRO A 101 10.54 -3.26 -13.80
CA PRO A 101 11.54 -4.25 -14.16
C PRO A 101 11.23 -5.62 -13.54
N LEU A 102 10.14 -6.24 -14.00
CA LEU A 102 9.71 -7.55 -13.51
C LEU A 102 9.24 -8.47 -14.64
N LYS A 103 9.24 -9.77 -14.37
CA LYS A 103 8.67 -10.86 -15.14
C LYS A 103 7.62 -11.56 -14.29
N ILE A 104 6.60 -12.10 -14.91
CA ILE A 104 5.44 -12.69 -14.22
C ILE A 104 5.34 -14.20 -14.49
N ARG A 105 5.28 -15.00 -13.43
CA ARG A 105 4.76 -16.36 -13.46
C ARG A 105 3.29 -16.33 -13.06
N PHE A 106 2.41 -16.28 -14.05
CA PHE A 106 0.96 -16.20 -13.83
C PHE A 106 0.40 -17.59 -13.60
N VAL A 107 -0.01 -17.86 -12.36
CA VAL A 107 -0.48 -19.19 -11.92
C VAL A 107 -2.00 -19.26 -11.99
N GLY A 108 -2.54 -20.23 -12.74
CA GLY A 108 -3.99 -20.36 -12.84
C GLY A 108 -4.46 -21.56 -13.67
N GLU A 109 -5.77 -21.72 -13.73
CA GLU A 109 -6.44 -22.64 -14.63
C GLU A 109 -6.34 -22.09 -16.06
N ILE A 110 -5.46 -22.68 -16.89
CA ILE A 110 -5.05 -22.14 -18.19
C ILE A 110 -6.24 -21.78 -19.07
N ASP A 111 -7.24 -22.66 -19.16
CA ASP A 111 -8.42 -22.43 -20.00
C ASP A 111 -9.22 -21.19 -19.56
N ARG A 112 -9.36 -20.99 -18.24
CA ARG A 112 -10.03 -19.80 -17.67
C ARG A 112 -9.23 -18.52 -17.93
N VAL A 113 -7.91 -18.58 -17.81
CA VAL A 113 -7.01 -17.46 -18.11
C VAL A 113 -7.11 -17.06 -19.58
N MET A 114 -7.05 -18.03 -20.49
CA MET A 114 -7.15 -17.80 -21.94
C MET A 114 -8.54 -17.28 -22.34
N ALA A 115 -9.61 -17.78 -21.73
CA ALA A 115 -10.97 -17.30 -21.94
C ALA A 115 -11.11 -15.83 -21.48
N ALA A 116 -10.57 -15.49 -20.31
CA ALA A 116 -10.57 -14.11 -19.80
C ALA A 116 -9.73 -13.18 -20.70
N ALA A 117 -8.54 -13.57 -21.12
CA ALA A 117 -7.71 -12.81 -22.04
C ALA A 117 -8.45 -12.52 -23.36
N THR A 118 -9.18 -13.50 -23.90
CA THR A 118 -9.96 -13.32 -25.12
C THR A 118 -11.14 -12.36 -24.90
N SER A 119 -11.89 -12.54 -23.81
CA SER A 119 -13.08 -11.71 -23.52
C SER A 119 -12.75 -10.24 -23.24
N LEU A 120 -11.57 -9.97 -22.70
CA LEU A 120 -11.08 -8.63 -22.39
C LEU A 120 -10.24 -8.00 -23.52
N GLY A 121 -10.01 -8.70 -24.63
CA GLY A 121 -9.15 -8.24 -25.72
C GLY A 121 -7.66 -8.17 -25.36
N LEU A 122 -7.23 -8.92 -24.34
CA LEU A 122 -5.84 -8.94 -23.84
C LEU A 122 -4.99 -10.06 -24.47
N ARG A 123 -5.56 -10.85 -25.39
CA ARG A 123 -4.89 -12.03 -25.93
C ARG A 123 -3.58 -11.70 -26.65
N GLU A 124 -3.59 -10.66 -27.49
CA GLU A 124 -2.41 -10.25 -28.22
C GLU A 124 -1.29 -9.76 -27.26
N ALA A 125 -1.63 -8.95 -26.26
CA ALA A 125 -0.69 -8.49 -25.25
C ALA A 125 -0.10 -9.65 -24.43
N LEU A 126 -0.94 -10.63 -24.06
CA LEU A 126 -0.52 -11.84 -23.35
C LEU A 126 0.48 -12.65 -24.19
N GLU A 127 0.17 -12.92 -25.46
CA GLU A 127 1.06 -13.69 -26.33
C GLU A 127 2.37 -12.93 -26.64
N SER A 128 2.30 -11.60 -26.77
CA SER A 128 3.49 -10.74 -26.93
C SER A 128 4.39 -10.81 -25.70
N ALA A 129 3.84 -10.66 -24.48
CA ALA A 129 4.61 -10.75 -23.24
C ALA A 129 5.24 -12.15 -23.06
N ARG A 130 4.54 -13.20 -23.47
CA ARG A 130 5.06 -14.58 -23.46
C ARG A 130 6.21 -14.77 -24.47
N ALA A 131 6.03 -14.28 -25.69
CA ALA A 131 7.05 -14.36 -26.73
C ALA A 131 8.33 -13.59 -26.36
N ALA A 132 8.19 -12.46 -25.64
CA ALA A 132 9.30 -11.69 -25.07
C ALA A 132 9.96 -12.37 -23.85
N GLY A 133 9.39 -13.44 -23.30
CA GLY A 133 9.88 -14.10 -22.09
C GLY A 133 9.63 -13.32 -20.80
N HIS A 134 8.69 -12.39 -20.82
CA HIS A 134 8.32 -11.58 -19.65
C HIS A 134 7.14 -12.17 -18.87
N LEU A 135 6.39 -13.11 -19.44
CA LEU A 135 5.28 -13.78 -18.79
C LEU A 135 5.27 -15.27 -19.10
N ASP A 136 5.20 -16.09 -18.05
CA ASP A 136 4.94 -17.52 -18.14
C ASP A 136 3.57 -17.86 -17.57
N LEU A 137 2.82 -18.75 -18.23
CA LEU A 137 1.60 -19.33 -17.68
C LEU A 137 1.93 -20.65 -16.97
N VAL A 138 1.63 -20.71 -15.68
CA VAL A 138 1.84 -21.90 -14.85
C VAL A 138 0.50 -22.51 -14.51
N ALA A 139 0.30 -23.77 -14.90
CA ALA A 139 -0.95 -24.47 -14.63
C ALA A 139 -1.17 -24.75 -13.14
N SER A 140 -2.38 -24.56 -12.68
CA SER A 140 -2.83 -24.95 -11.34
C SER A 140 -4.18 -25.67 -11.39
N GLY A 141 -4.53 -26.30 -10.28
CA GLY A 141 -5.88 -26.79 -10.01
C GLY A 141 -6.84 -25.69 -9.56
N PRO A 142 -8.02 -26.07 -9.03
CA PRO A 142 -9.03 -25.12 -8.58
C PRO A 142 -8.55 -24.19 -7.48
N SER A 143 -8.90 -22.92 -7.58
CA SER A 143 -8.57 -21.89 -6.57
C SER A 143 -9.24 -22.14 -5.22
N ILE A 144 -8.75 -21.45 -4.20
CA ILE A 144 -9.40 -21.36 -2.90
C ILE A 144 -10.35 -20.14 -2.95
N GLY A 145 -11.63 -20.38 -2.68
CA GLY A 145 -12.63 -19.34 -2.69
C GLY A 145 -12.46 -18.33 -1.53
N MET A 146 -13.03 -17.15 -1.70
CA MET A 146 -12.97 -16.10 -0.66
C MET A 146 -13.67 -16.52 0.63
N ASP A 147 -14.69 -17.38 0.54
CA ASP A 147 -15.46 -17.91 1.67
C ASP A 147 -14.93 -19.27 2.19
N ASP A 148 -13.90 -19.84 1.54
CA ASP A 148 -13.27 -21.08 2.01
C ASP A 148 -12.52 -20.84 3.32
N GLU A 149 -12.48 -21.87 4.18
CA GLU A 149 -11.60 -21.84 5.35
C GLU A 149 -10.12 -21.74 4.94
N ALA A 150 -9.33 -20.99 5.71
CA ALA A 150 -7.88 -20.86 5.49
C ALA A 150 -7.17 -22.22 5.41
N THR A 151 -7.67 -23.23 6.12
CA THR A 151 -7.13 -24.60 6.13
C THR A 151 -7.35 -25.37 4.83
N ALA A 152 -8.19 -24.88 3.91
CA ALA A 152 -8.44 -25.49 2.60
C ALA A 152 -7.15 -25.65 1.78
N VAL A 153 -6.11 -24.82 2.03
CA VAL A 153 -4.78 -24.95 1.42
C VAL A 153 -4.14 -26.33 1.62
N ARG A 154 -4.47 -27.03 2.69
CA ARG A 154 -3.96 -28.39 2.94
C ARG A 154 -4.63 -29.44 2.09
N ARG A 155 -5.91 -29.27 1.76
CA ARG A 155 -6.70 -30.21 0.95
C ARG A 155 -6.50 -29.97 -0.53
N LYS A 156 -6.56 -28.70 -0.98
CA LYS A 156 -6.38 -28.27 -2.37
C LYS A 156 -4.88 -27.98 -2.62
N ARG A 157 -4.08 -29.05 -2.70
CA ARG A 157 -2.61 -28.94 -2.77
C ARG A 157 -2.10 -28.24 -4.04
N ASP A 158 -2.83 -28.35 -5.12
CA ASP A 158 -2.59 -27.79 -6.44
C ASP A 158 -3.28 -26.45 -6.68
N ALA A 159 -3.92 -25.88 -5.66
CA ALA A 159 -4.52 -24.55 -5.76
C ALA A 159 -3.50 -23.50 -6.17
N SER A 160 -3.92 -22.50 -6.95
CA SER A 160 -3.07 -21.48 -7.55
C SER A 160 -2.14 -20.79 -6.54
N ILE A 161 -2.66 -20.43 -5.35
CA ILE A 161 -1.83 -19.83 -4.29
C ILE A 161 -0.73 -20.78 -3.79
N ASN A 162 -1.01 -22.08 -3.66
CA ASN A 162 -0.02 -23.05 -3.24
C ASN A 162 1.09 -23.22 -4.29
N VAL A 163 0.71 -23.29 -5.56
CA VAL A 163 1.65 -23.38 -6.68
C VAL A 163 2.52 -22.12 -6.74
N ALA A 164 1.91 -20.94 -6.60
CA ALA A 164 2.64 -19.67 -6.57
C ALA A 164 3.66 -19.61 -5.40
N MET A 165 3.29 -20.05 -4.20
CA MET A 165 4.22 -20.17 -3.07
C MET A 165 5.35 -21.17 -3.32
N ASP A 166 5.04 -22.29 -3.99
CA ASP A 166 6.05 -23.30 -4.32
C ASP A 166 7.08 -22.79 -5.34
N LEU A 167 6.71 -21.88 -6.24
CA LEU A 167 7.65 -21.22 -7.15
C LEU A 167 8.67 -20.37 -6.37
N VAL A 168 8.20 -19.59 -5.37
CA VAL A 168 9.09 -18.81 -4.49
C VAL A 168 9.99 -19.73 -3.68
N LYS A 169 9.44 -20.81 -3.11
CA LYS A 169 10.21 -21.77 -2.33
C LYS A 169 11.35 -22.42 -3.14
N LYS A 170 11.14 -22.65 -4.43
CA LYS A 170 12.13 -23.26 -5.34
C LYS A 170 13.15 -22.25 -5.88
N GLY A 171 12.99 -20.95 -5.58
CA GLY A 171 13.81 -19.87 -6.17
C GLY A 171 13.48 -19.63 -7.65
N GLU A 172 12.30 -20.04 -8.11
CA GLU A 172 11.82 -19.78 -9.47
C GLU A 172 11.10 -18.43 -9.58
N ALA A 173 10.82 -17.78 -8.44
CA ALA A 173 10.34 -16.41 -8.30
C ALA A 173 10.84 -15.82 -7.00
N GLU A 174 11.11 -14.52 -6.97
CA GLU A 174 11.60 -13.78 -5.80
C GLU A 174 10.48 -13.38 -4.84
N ALA A 175 9.27 -13.21 -5.36
CA ALA A 175 8.10 -12.80 -4.57
C ALA A 175 6.82 -13.47 -5.07
N VAL A 176 5.80 -13.47 -4.21
CA VAL A 176 4.44 -13.89 -4.58
C VAL A 176 3.43 -12.78 -4.31
N TYR A 177 2.45 -12.65 -5.19
CA TYR A 177 1.27 -11.80 -5.03
C TYR A 177 -0.01 -12.60 -5.12
N SER A 178 -0.96 -12.35 -4.23
CA SER A 178 -2.32 -12.90 -4.31
C SER A 178 -3.35 -11.90 -3.78
N ALA A 179 -4.44 -11.71 -4.51
CA ALA A 179 -5.63 -10.98 -4.07
C ALA A 179 -6.72 -11.93 -3.51
N GLY A 180 -6.36 -13.18 -3.23
CA GLY A 180 -7.26 -14.18 -2.67
C GLY A 180 -7.58 -14.00 -1.19
N ASN A 181 -8.21 -14.99 -0.59
CA ASN A 181 -8.53 -15.03 0.83
C ASN A 181 -7.26 -14.87 1.68
N SER A 182 -7.15 -13.78 2.46
CA SER A 182 -5.95 -13.45 3.23
C SER A 182 -5.53 -14.55 4.20
N GLY A 183 -6.50 -15.22 4.82
CA GLY A 183 -6.23 -16.37 5.71
C GLY A 183 -5.62 -17.54 4.95
N ALA A 184 -6.09 -17.82 3.73
CA ALA A 184 -5.56 -18.87 2.86
C ALA A 184 -4.14 -18.51 2.38
N VAL A 185 -3.89 -17.25 2.01
CA VAL A 185 -2.56 -16.77 1.62
C VAL A 185 -1.57 -16.95 2.78
N MET A 186 -1.94 -16.50 3.97
CA MET A 186 -1.12 -16.66 5.18
C MET A 186 -0.87 -18.14 5.51
N ALA A 187 -1.92 -18.97 5.47
CA ALA A 187 -1.78 -20.41 5.73
C ALA A 187 -0.87 -21.08 4.69
N SER A 188 -1.05 -20.77 3.40
CA SER A 188 -0.19 -21.28 2.33
C SER A 188 1.26 -20.85 2.53
N ALA A 189 1.53 -19.59 2.84
CA ALA A 189 2.88 -19.10 3.13
C ALA A 189 3.53 -19.85 4.30
N ILE A 190 2.81 -20.04 5.41
CA ILE A 190 3.32 -20.80 6.57
C ILE A 190 3.61 -22.25 6.21
N PHE A 191 2.73 -22.91 5.45
CA PHE A 191 2.91 -24.34 5.13
C PHE A 191 3.92 -24.59 4.01
N ARG A 192 4.06 -23.69 3.05
CA ARG A 192 4.94 -23.85 1.88
C ARG A 192 6.31 -23.23 2.09
N LEU A 193 6.35 -21.94 2.46
CA LEU A 193 7.59 -21.23 2.69
C LEU A 193 8.16 -21.49 4.09
N GLY A 194 7.29 -21.64 5.08
CA GLY A 194 7.69 -21.72 6.49
C GLY A 194 7.86 -20.34 7.12
N ARG A 195 7.98 -20.32 8.44
CA ARG A 195 8.26 -19.09 9.20
C ARG A 195 9.77 -18.83 9.23
N LEU A 196 10.15 -17.57 9.32
CA LEU A 196 11.52 -17.20 9.66
C LEU A 196 11.89 -17.78 11.03
N LYS A 197 13.12 -18.31 11.16
CA LYS A 197 13.62 -18.82 12.43
C LYS A 197 13.64 -17.67 13.46
N GLY A 198 13.15 -17.91 14.66
CA GLY A 198 13.04 -16.88 15.70
C GLY A 198 11.77 -16.03 15.62
N ILE A 199 10.92 -16.20 14.60
CA ILE A 199 9.63 -15.54 14.50
C ILE A 199 8.50 -16.53 14.85
N ASP A 200 7.76 -16.21 15.90
CA ASP A 200 6.67 -17.06 16.38
C ASP A 200 5.43 -16.98 15.49
N ARG A 201 5.14 -15.77 15.00
CA ARG A 201 3.97 -15.48 14.16
C ARG A 201 4.33 -14.50 13.03
N PRO A 202 3.95 -14.79 11.79
CA PRO A 202 3.98 -13.78 10.74
C PRO A 202 2.96 -12.68 11.03
N ALA A 203 3.22 -11.46 10.54
CA ALA A 203 2.33 -10.32 10.65
C ALA A 203 1.99 -9.75 9.28
N ILE A 204 0.79 -9.23 9.12
CA ILE A 204 0.38 -8.48 7.93
C ILE A 204 0.67 -7.01 8.18
N GLY A 205 1.55 -6.43 7.37
CA GLY A 205 1.92 -5.02 7.41
C GLY A 205 1.23 -4.22 6.32
N ALA A 206 0.61 -3.10 6.67
CA ALA A 206 0.00 -2.19 5.71
C ALA A 206 0.58 -0.79 5.83
N LEU A 207 0.78 -0.11 4.69
CA LEU A 207 1.24 1.27 4.63
C LEU A 207 0.04 2.21 4.74
N PHE A 208 0.03 3.08 5.74
CA PHE A 208 -0.99 4.10 5.91
C PHE A 208 -0.43 5.47 5.47
N PRO A 209 -1.24 6.30 4.80
CA PRO A 209 -0.84 7.66 4.47
C PRO A 209 -0.73 8.50 5.74
N THR A 210 0.23 9.42 5.78
CA THR A 210 0.33 10.41 6.85
C THR A 210 0.01 11.82 6.35
N LYS A 211 -0.04 12.78 7.28
CA LYS A 211 -0.16 14.20 6.93
C LYS A 211 0.99 14.67 6.03
N ASP A 212 2.18 14.07 6.19
CA ASP A 212 3.35 14.39 5.39
C ASP A 212 3.30 13.62 4.07
N PRO A 213 3.13 14.32 2.93
CA PRO A 213 3.15 13.65 1.64
C PRO A 213 4.48 12.94 1.49
N GLY A 214 4.39 11.63 1.38
CA GLY A 214 5.55 10.92 1.09
C GLY A 214 6.23 10.21 2.24
N LYS A 215 5.71 10.30 3.40
CA LYS A 215 6.17 9.59 4.57
C LYS A 215 5.05 8.66 5.07
N PRO A 216 4.84 7.49 4.45
CA PRO A 216 3.86 6.53 4.96
C PRO A 216 4.32 5.96 6.30
N VAL A 217 3.39 5.52 7.12
CA VAL A 217 3.66 4.73 8.31
C VAL A 217 3.29 3.28 8.05
N LEU A 218 4.18 2.37 8.45
CA LEU A 218 3.91 0.92 8.41
C LEU A 218 3.19 0.50 9.69
N VAL A 219 1.98 -0.02 9.56
CA VAL A 219 1.22 -0.58 10.69
C VAL A 219 1.31 -2.11 10.67
N LEU A 220 1.73 -2.71 11.76
CA LEU A 220 1.88 -4.14 12.02
C LEU A 220 1.23 -4.50 13.37
N ASP A 221 0.32 -5.39 13.48
CA ASP A 221 -0.33 -6.31 12.57
C ASP A 221 -1.71 -5.77 12.18
N VAL A 222 -2.13 -5.94 10.91
CA VAL A 222 -3.44 -5.45 10.47
C VAL A 222 -4.43 -6.60 10.17
N GLY A 223 -4.24 -7.77 10.78
CA GLY A 223 -5.24 -8.82 10.67
C GLY A 223 -4.77 -10.27 10.60
N ALA A 224 -3.49 -10.57 10.87
CA ALA A 224 -2.99 -11.95 10.90
C ALA A 224 -3.21 -12.63 12.27
N ASN A 225 -3.03 -11.90 13.37
CA ASN A 225 -3.05 -12.47 14.72
C ASN A 225 -4.01 -11.67 15.62
N MET A 226 -5.19 -12.23 15.88
CA MET A 226 -6.22 -11.56 16.69
C MET A 226 -5.79 -11.43 18.14
N ASP A 227 -5.28 -12.52 18.73
CA ASP A 227 -4.75 -12.57 20.09
C ASP A 227 -3.23 -12.66 20.05
N CYS A 228 -2.56 -11.68 20.64
CA CYS A 228 -1.12 -11.59 20.65
C CYS A 228 -0.52 -11.77 22.04
N LYS A 229 0.74 -12.25 22.05
CA LYS A 229 1.62 -12.18 23.22
C LYS A 229 2.55 -10.97 23.08
N PRO A 230 3.07 -10.41 24.18
CA PRO A 230 4.05 -9.32 24.12
C PRO A 230 5.25 -9.60 23.21
N THR A 231 5.73 -10.84 23.20
CA THR A 231 6.82 -11.30 22.34
C THR A 231 6.49 -11.20 20.84
N TYR A 232 5.21 -11.35 20.46
CA TYR A 232 4.81 -11.21 19.06
C TYR A 232 4.91 -9.76 18.59
N LEU A 233 4.40 -8.81 19.40
CA LEU A 233 4.48 -7.39 19.10
C LEU A 233 5.93 -6.91 19.06
N HIS A 234 6.78 -7.42 19.95
CA HIS A 234 8.22 -7.17 19.91
C HIS A 234 8.84 -7.67 18.59
N GLN A 235 8.51 -8.89 18.16
CA GLN A 235 8.96 -9.42 16.87
C GLN A 235 8.42 -8.61 15.68
N PHE A 236 7.16 -8.13 15.73
CA PHE A 236 6.59 -7.26 14.71
C PHE A 236 7.35 -5.93 14.61
N ALA A 237 7.79 -5.37 15.73
CA ALA A 237 8.61 -4.17 15.73
C ALA A 237 9.96 -4.40 15.04
N LEU A 238 10.61 -5.53 15.27
CA LEU A 238 11.86 -5.90 14.59
C LEU A 238 11.66 -6.09 13.09
N LEU A 239 10.60 -6.81 12.68
CA LEU A 239 10.24 -6.99 11.27
C LEU A 239 9.94 -5.65 10.59
N GLY A 240 9.14 -4.80 11.25
CA GLY A 240 8.79 -3.47 10.75
C GLY A 240 9.99 -2.53 10.64
N ASN A 241 10.92 -2.59 11.59
CA ASN A 241 12.16 -1.82 11.57
C ASN A 241 13.01 -2.16 10.33
N ILE A 242 13.22 -3.45 10.05
CA ILE A 242 13.98 -3.90 8.87
C ILE A 242 13.26 -3.44 7.59
N TYR A 243 11.96 -3.71 7.47
CA TYR A 243 11.20 -3.29 6.30
C TYR A 243 11.24 -1.76 6.08
N SER A 244 11.04 -0.98 7.13
CA SER A 244 11.08 0.47 7.04
C SER A 244 12.46 1.00 6.65
N ARG A 245 13.54 0.36 7.17
CA ARG A 245 14.91 0.73 6.83
C ARG A 245 15.24 0.38 5.37
N ASP A 246 14.95 -0.84 4.94
CA ASP A 246 15.45 -1.37 3.67
C ASP A 246 14.54 -1.02 2.49
N VAL A 247 13.22 -1.07 2.66
CA VAL A 247 12.26 -0.78 1.59
C VAL A 247 11.82 0.68 1.59
N LEU A 248 11.50 1.26 2.76
CA LEU A 248 11.07 2.65 2.85
C LEU A 248 12.26 3.62 2.99
N GLN A 249 13.50 3.11 3.06
CA GLN A 249 14.75 3.88 3.13
C GLN A 249 14.82 4.84 4.32
N VAL A 250 14.18 4.49 5.43
CA VAL A 250 14.22 5.26 6.67
C VAL A 250 15.42 4.80 7.51
N LYS A 251 16.48 5.58 7.58
CA LYS A 251 17.76 5.18 8.23
C LYS A 251 17.60 4.71 9.68
N ARG A 252 16.72 5.33 10.45
CA ARG A 252 16.47 5.03 11.88
C ARG A 252 14.97 5.12 12.15
N PRO A 253 14.18 4.07 11.83
CA PRO A 253 12.73 4.09 11.98
C PRO A 253 12.30 4.36 13.41
N ARG A 254 11.37 5.27 13.60
CA ARG A 254 10.72 5.54 14.89
C ARG A 254 9.58 4.56 15.09
N ILE A 255 9.71 3.71 16.10
CA ILE A 255 8.76 2.64 16.39
C ILE A 255 7.79 3.11 17.47
N GLY A 256 6.49 3.08 17.21
CA GLY A 256 5.43 3.34 18.18
C GLY A 256 4.67 2.07 18.56
N LEU A 257 4.25 1.96 19.81
CA LEU A 257 3.30 0.95 20.27
C LEU A 257 1.90 1.56 20.32
N LEU A 258 0.97 1.05 19.53
CA LEU A 258 -0.41 1.55 19.54
C LEU A 258 -1.04 1.36 20.91
N ASN A 259 -1.55 2.45 21.49
CA ASN A 259 -2.08 2.47 22.84
C ASN A 259 -3.20 3.51 23.00
N ILE A 260 -3.81 3.57 24.15
CA ILE A 260 -4.89 4.49 24.54
C ILE A 260 -4.38 5.83 25.16
N GLY A 261 -3.07 5.95 25.41
CA GLY A 261 -2.42 7.10 25.99
C GLY A 261 -0.92 7.06 25.78
N GLU A 262 -0.26 8.22 25.80
CA GLU A 262 1.19 8.38 25.58
C GLU A 262 2.03 7.89 26.78
N GLU A 263 1.45 7.89 27.99
CA GLU A 263 2.18 7.52 29.21
C GLU A 263 2.49 6.03 29.27
N GLU A 264 3.66 5.66 29.77
CA GLU A 264 4.14 4.27 29.89
C GLU A 264 3.21 3.36 30.68
N CYS A 265 2.47 3.92 31.64
CA CYS A 265 1.55 3.17 32.50
C CYS A 265 0.17 2.92 31.88
N LYS A 266 -0.09 3.39 30.68
CA LYS A 266 -1.39 3.22 30.00
C LYS A 266 -1.46 1.91 29.25
N GLY A 267 -2.70 1.48 29.05
CA GLY A 267 -3.04 0.30 28.25
C GLY A 267 -3.42 -0.91 29.06
N ASN A 268 -3.51 -2.03 28.38
CA ASN A 268 -3.80 -3.34 28.94
C ASN A 268 -2.51 -4.13 29.24
N ASP A 269 -2.64 -5.32 29.81
CA ASP A 269 -1.51 -6.21 30.14
C ASP A 269 -0.60 -6.49 28.92
N LEU A 270 -1.16 -6.60 27.72
CA LEU A 270 -0.40 -6.81 26.49
C LEU A 270 0.49 -5.62 26.20
N SER A 271 -0.09 -4.40 26.17
CA SER A 271 0.66 -3.19 25.85
C SER A 271 1.70 -2.83 26.92
N LEU A 272 1.39 -2.99 28.22
CA LEU A 272 2.36 -2.73 29.29
C LEU A 272 3.60 -3.62 29.19
N LYS A 273 3.41 -4.93 29.04
CA LYS A 273 4.52 -5.88 28.90
C LYS A 273 5.28 -5.71 27.57
N THR A 274 4.58 -5.34 26.51
CA THR A 274 5.22 -5.05 25.22
C THR A 274 6.06 -3.79 25.30
N HIS A 275 5.57 -2.73 25.98
CA HIS A 275 6.31 -1.49 26.17
C HIS A 275 7.66 -1.73 26.86
N GLU A 276 7.69 -2.57 27.90
CA GLU A 276 8.93 -2.96 28.56
C GLU A 276 9.91 -3.64 27.60
N LEU A 277 9.43 -4.63 26.81
CA LEU A 277 10.28 -5.34 25.85
C LEU A 277 10.83 -4.40 24.77
N LEU A 278 10.01 -3.47 24.26
CA LEU A 278 10.44 -2.54 23.22
C LEU A 278 11.41 -1.48 23.74
N ARG A 279 11.22 -1.00 24.97
CA ARG A 279 12.12 -0.04 25.63
C ARG A 279 13.52 -0.62 25.83
N ASP A 280 13.58 -1.90 26.22
CA ASP A 280 14.85 -2.58 26.55
C ASP A 280 15.55 -3.13 25.28
N GLU A 281 14.92 -3.06 24.09
CA GLU A 281 15.47 -3.55 22.82
C GLU A 281 16.37 -2.51 22.14
N SER A 282 17.68 -2.69 22.28
CA SER A 282 18.68 -1.74 21.76
C SER A 282 18.76 -1.60 20.24
N ARG A 283 18.25 -2.61 19.50
CA ARG A 283 18.22 -2.60 18.02
C ARG A 283 17.13 -1.70 17.46
N LEU A 284 16.18 -1.25 18.27
CA LEU A 284 15.06 -0.42 17.89
C LEU A 284 15.22 1.03 18.34
N HIS A 285 14.70 1.94 17.58
CA HIS A 285 14.43 3.31 18.02
C HIS A 285 12.98 3.38 18.51
N PHE A 286 12.71 2.78 19.67
CA PHE A 286 11.40 2.84 20.28
C PHE A 286 11.11 4.28 20.73
N ALA A 287 10.01 4.86 20.23
CA ALA A 287 9.61 6.24 20.48
C ALA A 287 8.46 6.34 21.51
N GLY A 288 8.07 5.21 22.12
CA GLY A 288 7.02 5.16 23.13
C GLY A 288 5.65 4.76 22.60
N ASN A 289 4.62 5.03 23.40
CA ASN A 289 3.25 4.77 23.00
C ASN A 289 2.79 5.73 21.90
N CYS A 290 1.92 5.24 21.01
CA CYS A 290 1.31 5.96 19.91
C CYS A 290 -0.21 5.89 20.07
N GLU A 291 -0.90 7.01 20.21
CA GLU A 291 -2.35 7.02 20.22
C GLU A 291 -2.92 6.93 18.79
N GLY A 292 -4.19 6.53 18.67
CA GLY A 292 -4.86 6.44 17.37
C GLY A 292 -4.82 7.74 16.54
N ARG A 293 -4.78 8.91 17.21
CA ARG A 293 -4.64 10.22 16.56
C ARG A 293 -3.25 10.46 15.95
N ASP A 294 -2.23 9.79 16.47
CA ASP A 294 -0.83 9.99 16.10
C ASP A 294 -0.39 9.08 14.96
N VAL A 295 -1.15 8.00 14.69
CA VAL A 295 -0.82 7.04 13.62
C VAL A 295 -0.60 7.73 12.28
N LEU A 296 -1.43 8.73 11.95
CA LEU A 296 -1.32 9.47 10.68
C LEU A 296 -0.53 10.78 10.81
N SER A 297 0.12 11.04 11.96
CA SER A 297 0.84 12.29 12.21
C SER A 297 2.15 12.43 11.43
N GLY A 298 2.77 11.31 11.02
CA GLY A 298 4.13 11.27 10.46
C GLY A 298 5.23 11.30 11.54
N ASP A 299 4.86 11.21 12.83
CA ASP A 299 5.81 11.16 13.94
C ASP A 299 6.39 9.76 14.15
N PHE A 300 5.74 8.73 13.63
CA PHE A 300 6.19 7.34 13.66
C PHE A 300 6.38 6.82 12.24
N ASP A 301 7.35 5.93 12.06
CA ASP A 301 7.62 5.24 10.79
C ASP A 301 7.04 3.82 10.81
N VAL A 302 6.97 3.22 12.01
CA VAL A 302 6.34 1.91 12.26
C VAL A 302 5.46 2.01 13.49
N VAL A 303 4.24 1.49 13.41
CA VAL A 303 3.33 1.35 14.56
C VAL A 303 2.95 -0.11 14.72
N VAL A 304 3.15 -0.66 15.92
CA VAL A 304 2.83 -2.07 16.21
C VAL A 304 1.58 -2.20 17.06
N CYS A 305 0.78 -3.19 16.75
CA CYS A 305 -0.43 -3.56 17.50
C CYS A 305 -0.77 -5.03 17.28
N ASP A 306 -1.78 -5.54 17.99
CA ASP A 306 -2.39 -6.83 17.67
C ASP A 306 -3.24 -6.73 16.39
N GLY A 307 -3.46 -7.87 15.72
CA GLY A 307 -4.16 -7.90 14.44
C GLY A 307 -5.64 -7.55 14.54
N PHE A 308 -6.28 -7.70 15.70
CA PHE A 308 -7.66 -7.26 15.90
C PHE A 308 -7.73 -5.73 15.86
N THR A 309 -6.93 -5.07 16.67
CA THR A 309 -6.87 -3.60 16.74
C THR A 309 -6.44 -3.01 15.42
N GLY A 310 -5.40 -3.56 14.78
CA GLY A 310 -4.92 -3.08 13.49
C GLY A 310 -5.93 -3.27 12.36
N ASN A 311 -6.68 -4.37 12.32
CA ASN A 311 -7.72 -4.57 11.31
C ASN A 311 -8.90 -3.60 11.50
N VAL A 312 -9.28 -3.33 12.75
CA VAL A 312 -10.31 -2.31 13.04
C VAL A 312 -9.84 -0.93 12.55
N LEU A 313 -8.58 -0.57 12.85
CA LEU A 313 -7.99 0.70 12.42
C LEU A 313 -7.93 0.81 10.89
N LEU A 314 -7.52 -0.25 10.20
CA LEU A 314 -7.48 -0.33 8.73
C LEU A 314 -8.89 -0.11 8.14
N LYS A 315 -9.89 -0.86 8.61
CA LYS A 315 -11.26 -0.77 8.11
C LYS A 315 -11.91 0.58 8.41
N PHE A 316 -11.57 1.18 9.55
CA PHE A 316 -12.01 2.53 9.90
C PHE A 316 -11.40 3.56 8.94
N LEU A 317 -10.09 3.49 8.66
CA LEU A 317 -9.40 4.40 7.73
C LEU A 317 -9.99 4.29 6.30
N GLU A 318 -10.22 3.07 5.81
CA GLU A 318 -10.88 2.82 4.51
C GLU A 318 -12.26 3.51 4.45
N SER A 319 -13.06 3.37 5.52
CA SER A 319 -14.38 3.96 5.62
C SER A 319 -14.33 5.50 5.65
N VAL A 320 -13.44 6.09 6.46
CA VAL A 320 -13.26 7.55 6.57
C VAL A 320 -12.83 8.13 5.21
N GLY A 321 -11.89 7.51 4.52
CA GLY A 321 -11.47 7.92 3.17
C GLY A 321 -12.64 7.94 2.18
N SER A 322 -13.45 6.88 2.18
CA SER A 322 -14.64 6.77 1.33
C SER A 322 -15.69 7.85 1.62
N VAL A 323 -16.02 8.06 2.90
CA VAL A 323 -16.98 9.08 3.34
C VAL A 323 -16.50 10.48 2.98
N LEU A 324 -15.23 10.81 3.25
CA LEU A 324 -14.67 12.12 2.94
C LEU A 324 -14.74 12.42 1.43
N LEU A 325 -14.35 11.46 0.60
CA LEU A 325 -14.44 11.61 -0.85
C LEU A 325 -15.90 11.72 -1.32
N GLY A 326 -16.82 11.02 -0.69
CA GLY A 326 -18.27 11.14 -0.94
C GLY A 326 -18.79 12.54 -0.64
N VAL A 327 -18.46 13.09 0.53
CA VAL A 327 -18.83 14.45 0.92
C VAL A 327 -18.25 15.49 -0.04
N LEU A 328 -16.95 15.40 -0.39
CA LEU A 328 -16.33 16.31 -1.35
C LEU A 328 -17.02 16.29 -2.72
N ARG A 329 -17.38 15.11 -3.23
CA ARG A 329 -18.11 14.96 -4.50
C ARG A 329 -19.52 15.56 -4.46
N ALA A 330 -20.19 15.47 -3.31
CA ALA A 330 -21.54 15.98 -3.16
C ALA A 330 -21.56 17.51 -2.96
N GLU A 331 -20.63 18.04 -2.16
CA GLU A 331 -20.66 19.45 -1.73
C GLU A 331 -19.96 20.39 -2.72
N LEU A 332 -18.83 20.01 -3.32
CA LEU A 332 -18.06 20.90 -4.18
C LEU A 332 -18.83 21.39 -5.42
N PRO A 333 -19.64 20.57 -6.16
CA PRO A 333 -20.38 21.05 -7.33
C PRO A 333 -21.72 21.73 -6.98
N ARG A 334 -21.98 22.08 -5.72
CA ARG A 334 -23.25 22.74 -5.34
C ARG A 334 -23.36 24.13 -5.94
N GLY A 335 -24.51 24.39 -6.59
CA GLY A 335 -24.80 25.64 -7.24
C GLY A 335 -23.95 25.94 -8.50
N ARG A 336 -24.22 27.05 -9.17
CA ARG A 336 -23.51 27.43 -10.41
C ARG A 336 -22.02 27.69 -10.19
N ARG A 337 -21.65 28.38 -9.10
CA ARG A 337 -20.26 28.65 -8.71
C ARG A 337 -19.50 27.37 -8.35
N GLY A 338 -20.13 26.45 -7.61
CA GLY A 338 -19.55 25.17 -7.24
C GLY A 338 -19.28 24.28 -8.47
N LYS A 339 -20.17 24.26 -9.46
CA LYS A 339 -19.96 23.52 -10.72
C LYS A 339 -18.73 24.03 -11.49
N VAL A 340 -18.58 25.35 -11.62
CA VAL A 340 -17.41 25.96 -12.27
C VAL A 340 -16.14 25.71 -11.45
N GLY A 341 -16.17 25.97 -10.15
CA GLY A 341 -15.02 25.73 -9.26
C GLY A 341 -14.57 24.26 -9.23
N SER A 342 -15.50 23.31 -9.18
CA SER A 342 -15.18 21.89 -9.19
C SER A 342 -14.56 21.42 -10.51
N ALA A 343 -14.90 22.06 -11.64
CA ALA A 343 -14.25 21.79 -12.92
C ALA A 343 -12.77 22.20 -12.91
N PHE A 344 -12.43 23.36 -12.35
CA PHE A 344 -11.05 23.82 -12.18
C PHE A 344 -10.27 22.97 -11.16
N LEU A 345 -10.94 22.47 -10.10
CA LEU A 345 -10.30 21.64 -9.06
C LEU A 345 -10.23 20.15 -9.41
N ARG A 346 -10.69 19.75 -10.58
CA ARG A 346 -10.79 18.32 -10.97
C ARG A 346 -9.47 17.56 -10.85
N SER A 347 -8.36 18.18 -11.27
CA SER A 347 -7.02 17.59 -11.14
C SER A 347 -6.57 17.46 -9.69
N ASN A 348 -6.87 18.48 -8.85
CA ASN A 348 -6.54 18.45 -7.41
C ASN A 348 -7.35 17.37 -6.69
N LEU A 349 -8.64 17.25 -6.99
CA LEU A 349 -9.51 16.21 -6.44
C LEU A 349 -9.06 14.81 -6.85
N LYS A 350 -8.57 14.65 -8.08
CA LYS A 350 -7.99 13.39 -8.54
C LYS A 350 -6.73 13.03 -7.74
N ARG A 351 -5.87 14.02 -7.43
CA ARG A 351 -4.69 13.80 -6.57
C ARG A 351 -5.07 13.47 -5.13
N ILE A 352 -6.06 14.18 -4.55
CA ILE A 352 -6.57 13.88 -3.20
C ILE A 352 -7.15 12.47 -3.17
N LYS A 353 -7.97 12.10 -4.16
CA LYS A 353 -8.49 10.74 -4.27
C LYS A 353 -7.34 9.72 -4.30
N LYS A 354 -6.33 9.93 -5.14
CA LYS A 354 -5.17 9.05 -5.25
C LYS A 354 -4.44 8.87 -3.92
N ARG A 355 -4.30 9.92 -3.11
CA ARG A 355 -3.66 9.84 -1.79
C ARG A 355 -4.48 9.13 -0.73
N LEU A 356 -5.81 9.17 -0.83
CA LEU A 356 -6.74 8.56 0.13
C LEU A 356 -7.22 7.17 -0.32
N ASP A 357 -7.00 6.81 -1.57
CA ASP A 357 -7.44 5.53 -2.12
C ASP A 357 -6.47 4.43 -1.70
N HIS A 358 -6.89 3.65 -0.72
CA HIS A 358 -6.12 2.52 -0.20
C HIS A 358 -5.80 1.49 -1.30
N ALA A 359 -6.63 1.39 -2.34
CA ALA A 359 -6.41 0.51 -3.48
C ALA A 359 -5.15 0.89 -4.29
N GLU A 360 -4.72 2.15 -4.24
CA GLU A 360 -3.48 2.61 -4.88
C GLU A 360 -2.21 2.29 -4.05
N HIS A 361 -2.35 1.95 -2.77
CA HIS A 361 -1.22 1.52 -1.93
C HIS A 361 -0.87 0.03 -2.13
N GLY A 362 -1.64 -0.68 -2.96
CA GLY A 362 -1.25 -1.89 -3.67
C GLY A 362 -1.33 -3.21 -2.92
N GLY A 363 -1.45 -3.22 -1.59
CA GLY A 363 -1.50 -4.47 -0.82
C GLY A 363 -0.72 -4.42 0.48
N ALA A 364 -0.89 -5.46 1.28
CA ALA A 364 -0.21 -5.64 2.55
C ALA A 364 0.89 -6.70 2.43
N LEU A 365 2.02 -6.48 3.09
CA LEU A 365 3.11 -7.45 3.15
C LEU A 365 2.89 -8.45 4.27
N LEU A 366 3.11 -9.71 3.98
CA LEU A 366 3.21 -10.75 5.00
C LEU A 366 4.67 -10.90 5.43
N LEU A 367 5.00 -10.32 6.57
CA LEU A 367 6.34 -10.37 7.16
C LEU A 367 6.49 -11.54 8.13
N GLY A 368 7.68 -12.13 8.21
CA GLY A 368 7.97 -13.23 9.13
C GLY A 368 7.85 -14.64 8.54
N VAL A 369 7.74 -14.75 7.21
CA VAL A 369 7.83 -16.00 6.44
C VAL A 369 9.10 -16.04 5.60
N ASN A 370 9.55 -17.23 5.17
CA ASN A 370 10.74 -17.42 4.33
C ASN A 370 10.45 -17.09 2.85
N GLY A 371 10.10 -15.85 2.57
CA GLY A 371 9.83 -15.36 1.22
C GLY A 371 9.01 -14.06 1.26
N ILE A 372 9.06 -13.32 0.18
CA ILE A 372 8.29 -12.08 0.01
C ILE A 372 6.88 -12.45 -0.45
N SER A 373 5.87 -12.11 0.35
CA SER A 373 4.47 -12.37 0.03
C SER A 373 3.64 -11.10 0.19
N VAL A 374 2.98 -10.68 -0.89
CA VAL A 374 2.10 -9.50 -0.93
C VAL A 374 0.65 -9.96 -1.06
N ILE A 375 -0.18 -9.48 -0.16
CA ILE A 375 -1.62 -9.77 -0.09
C ILE A 375 -2.39 -8.57 -0.62
N GLY A 376 -3.10 -8.74 -1.73
CA GLY A 376 -4.03 -7.76 -2.27
C GLY A 376 -5.42 -7.85 -1.64
N HIS A 377 -6.27 -6.89 -1.94
CA HIS A 377 -7.68 -6.92 -1.57
C HIS A 377 -8.48 -7.76 -2.57
N GLY A 378 -9.50 -8.51 -2.12
CA GLY A 378 -10.33 -9.35 -2.99
C GLY A 378 -10.95 -8.60 -4.18
N SER A 379 -11.32 -7.36 -4.00
CA SER A 379 -11.85 -6.48 -5.06
C SER A 379 -10.77 -5.76 -5.90
N SER A 380 -9.52 -6.21 -5.87
CA SER A 380 -8.39 -5.60 -6.61
C SER A 380 -8.70 -5.45 -8.10
N LYS A 381 -8.40 -4.26 -8.62
CA LYS A 381 -8.44 -3.93 -10.05
C LYS A 381 -7.02 -3.85 -10.60
N ALA A 382 -6.85 -3.77 -11.91
CA ALA A 382 -5.54 -3.71 -12.58
C ALA A 382 -4.54 -2.75 -11.91
N LEU A 383 -4.96 -1.52 -11.59
CA LEU A 383 -4.09 -0.54 -10.94
C LEU A 383 -3.60 -0.97 -9.56
N SER A 384 -4.46 -1.61 -8.76
CA SER A 384 -4.08 -2.15 -7.45
C SER A 384 -3.06 -3.29 -7.60
N VAL A 385 -3.20 -4.12 -8.63
CA VAL A 385 -2.26 -5.19 -8.94
C VAL A 385 -0.89 -4.62 -9.30
N VAL A 386 -0.83 -3.59 -10.17
CA VAL A 386 0.43 -2.90 -10.50
C VAL A 386 1.11 -2.36 -9.24
N SER A 387 0.34 -1.73 -8.35
CA SER A 387 0.87 -1.19 -7.09
C SER A 387 1.40 -2.29 -6.16
N ALA A 388 0.70 -3.42 -6.05
CA ALA A 388 1.14 -4.57 -5.26
C ALA A 388 2.41 -5.23 -5.84
N LEU A 389 2.49 -5.37 -7.16
CA LEU A 389 3.66 -5.90 -7.85
C LEU A 389 4.88 -4.99 -7.70
N ARG A 390 4.68 -3.66 -7.61
CA ARG A 390 5.74 -2.71 -7.29
C ARG A 390 6.27 -2.91 -5.88
N ILE A 391 5.39 -3.14 -4.88
CA ILE A 391 5.81 -3.47 -3.51
C ILE A 391 6.60 -4.77 -3.50
N ALA A 392 6.12 -5.81 -4.20
CA ALA A 392 6.81 -7.09 -4.31
C ALA A 392 8.21 -6.92 -4.93
N HIS A 393 8.31 -6.20 -6.04
CA HIS A 393 9.58 -5.87 -6.68
C HIS A 393 10.50 -5.09 -5.74
N SER A 394 10.01 -4.03 -5.11
CA SER A 394 10.83 -3.21 -4.20
C SER A 394 11.38 -4.04 -3.03
N ALA A 395 10.55 -4.89 -2.42
CA ALA A 395 11.00 -5.75 -1.33
C ALA A 395 12.07 -6.77 -1.80
N ALA A 396 11.93 -7.31 -3.02
CA ALA A 396 12.91 -8.24 -3.59
C ALA A 396 14.23 -7.55 -3.95
N SER A 397 14.17 -6.38 -4.57
CA SER A 397 15.35 -5.63 -5.03
C SER A 397 16.24 -5.11 -3.90
N HIS A 398 15.68 -4.88 -2.72
CA HIS A 398 16.43 -4.34 -1.57
C HIS A 398 16.95 -5.41 -0.59
N GLY A 399 16.90 -6.69 -0.95
CA GLY A 399 17.48 -7.76 -0.14
C GLY A 399 16.84 -7.93 1.25
N VAL A 400 15.58 -7.55 1.42
CA VAL A 400 14.86 -7.63 2.72
C VAL A 400 14.95 -9.00 3.37
N MET A 401 14.95 -10.07 2.56
CA MET A 401 15.04 -11.44 3.08
C MET A 401 16.40 -11.75 3.71
N GLU A 402 17.48 -11.16 3.21
CA GLU A 402 18.84 -11.33 3.75
C GLU A 402 18.93 -10.69 5.14
N ASP A 403 18.41 -9.46 5.28
CA ASP A 403 18.42 -8.75 6.55
C ASP A 403 17.43 -9.33 7.56
N LEU A 404 16.27 -9.81 7.13
CA LEU A 404 15.35 -10.57 7.98
C LEU A 404 15.98 -11.87 8.49
N ALA A 405 16.85 -12.51 7.71
CA ALA A 405 17.60 -13.69 8.15
C ALA A 405 18.61 -13.37 9.27
N THR A 406 19.12 -12.13 9.37
CA THR A 406 20.02 -11.72 10.45
C THR A 406 19.36 -11.71 11.83
N LEU A 407 18.02 -11.56 11.91
CA LEU A 407 17.27 -11.69 13.17
C LEU A 407 17.48 -13.08 13.82
N GLN A 408 17.86 -14.09 13.01
CA GLN A 408 18.09 -15.45 13.48
C GLN A 408 19.36 -15.59 14.34
N GLN A 409 20.34 -14.71 14.16
CA GLN A 409 21.66 -14.82 14.80
C GLN A 409 21.72 -14.24 16.21
N GLY A 410 20.69 -13.54 16.66
CA GLY A 410 20.60 -12.94 17.99
C GLY A 410 19.76 -13.70 19.01
N CYS A 411 19.32 -14.92 18.70
CA CYS A 411 18.46 -15.75 19.54
C CYS A 411 19.14 -17.03 20.09
N ASP A 412 20.47 -17.12 19.99
CA ASP A 412 21.26 -18.21 20.57
C ASP A 412 21.83 -17.83 21.95
#